data_db0b57b9d81059f015abba699a828a9b
#
_entry.id   db0b57b9d81059f015abba699a828a9b
#
_cell.length_a   1.000
_cell.length_b   1.000
_cell.length_c   1.000
_cell.angle_alpha   90.00
_cell.angle_beta   90.00
_cell.angle_gamma   90.00
#
_symmetry.space_group_name_H-M   'P 1'
#
loop_
_entity.id
_entity.type
_entity.pdbx_description
1 polymer ?
#
loop_
_entity_poly.entity_id
_entity_poly.type
_entity_poly.pdbx_seq_one_letter_code
_entity_poly.pdbx_strand_id
1 'polypeptide(L)'
;MIKIFNTLVLFLVSLNIYSIEVLEVEILDSYQLKKEFPGKLLPVEQSKLAFEIPGKIKYIYVDVGDKVEKGQILAKLDDREANARLNQAKASYELSVQVFDRFEDLRKQGHISIQDLDKARSDLTIAESQYEFYKVKLEQTNLMSPYSGIIQSRFLDSGTVISQGIPILEIIDSNYVEAHISVPVLYLNDMEIGNEYDFEVDGKKTKAEFSRLAPMSPGGSDSRLAIFKFNSFLNPGSIAKLN
;
A
#
# COMPACT_ATOMS: atom_id res chain seq x y z
N MET A 1 -75.46 -17.75 63.65
CA MET A 1 -74.40 -18.39 62.85
C MET A 1 -74.04 -17.70 61.51
N ILE A 2 -75.05 -17.15 60.83
CA ILE A 2 -74.85 -16.53 59.48
C ILE A 2 -74.03 -15.19 59.51
N LYS A 3 -74.14 -14.40 60.59
CA LYS A 3 -73.41 -13.12 60.72
C LYS A 3 -71.93 -13.27 60.99
N ILE A 4 -71.43 -14.33 61.61
CA ILE A 4 -70.03 -14.61 61.90
C ILE A 4 -69.34 -15.14 60.65
N PHE A 5 -70.04 -15.88 59.78
CA PHE A 5 -69.49 -16.41 58.54
C PHE A 5 -69.19 -15.31 57.50
N ASN A 6 -70.10 -14.28 57.46
CA ASN A 6 -69.89 -13.15 56.54
C ASN A 6 -68.70 -12.25 56.95
N THR A 7 -68.41 -12.11 58.24
CA THR A 7 -67.32 -11.31 58.77
C THR A 7 -65.97 -12.02 58.51
N LEU A 8 -65.98 -13.34 58.53
CA LEU A 8 -64.79 -14.15 58.27
C LEU A 8 -64.39 -14.14 56.74
N VAL A 9 -65.43 -14.16 55.88
CA VAL A 9 -65.22 -14.07 54.41
C VAL A 9 -64.77 -12.66 54.00
N LEU A 10 -65.21 -11.61 54.65
CA LEU A 10 -64.77 -10.24 54.38
C LEU A 10 -63.30 -9.98 54.81
N PHE A 11 -62.82 -10.70 55.86
CA PHE A 11 -61.46 -10.57 56.35
C PHE A 11 -60.46 -11.34 55.48
N LEU A 12 -60.90 -12.38 54.75
CA LEU A 12 -60.06 -13.16 53.83
C LEU A 12 -59.80 -12.48 52.45
N VAL A 13 -60.61 -11.49 52.06
CA VAL A 13 -60.50 -10.79 50.78
C VAL A 13 -59.52 -9.59 50.86
N SER A 14 -59.10 -9.16 52.06
CA SER A 14 -58.28 -7.96 52.26
C SER A 14 -56.78 -8.24 52.33
N LEU A 15 -56.32 -9.49 52.14
CA LEU A 15 -54.87 -9.80 51.99
C LEU A 15 -54.42 -9.60 50.54
N ASN A 16 -54.43 -8.35 50.10
CA ASN A 16 -53.58 -7.99 48.93
C ASN A 16 -52.14 -8.03 49.35
N ILE A 17 -51.48 -9.17 49.12
CA ILE A 17 -50.05 -9.28 49.28
C ILE A 17 -49.45 -8.53 48.10
N TYR A 18 -49.06 -7.28 48.29
CA TYR A 18 -48.18 -6.58 47.38
C TYR A 18 -46.77 -7.22 47.54
N SER A 19 -46.38 -8.07 46.61
CA SER A 19 -44.98 -8.48 46.52
C SER A 19 -44.19 -7.27 45.99
N ILE A 20 -43.38 -6.68 46.83
CA ILE A 20 -42.39 -5.70 46.40
C ILE A 20 -41.29 -6.53 45.78
N GLU A 21 -41.12 -6.40 44.47
CA GLU A 21 -39.97 -6.97 43.76
C GLU A 21 -38.73 -6.15 44.15
N VAL A 22 -37.93 -6.68 45.03
CA VAL A 22 -36.69 -6.05 45.47
C VAL A 22 -35.59 -6.50 44.49
N LEU A 23 -35.10 -5.56 43.72
CA LEU A 23 -33.89 -5.77 42.90
C LEU A 23 -32.67 -5.67 43.82
N GLU A 24 -32.02 -6.78 44.08
CA GLU A 24 -30.77 -6.78 44.81
C GLU A 24 -29.67 -6.25 43.88
N VAL A 25 -29.20 -5.04 44.14
CA VAL A 25 -28.11 -4.42 43.39
C VAL A 25 -26.84 -4.81 44.05
N GLU A 26 -26.06 -5.68 43.37
CA GLU A 26 -24.74 -6.03 43.78
C GLU A 26 -23.81 -4.84 43.58
N ILE A 27 -23.27 -4.29 44.66
CA ILE A 27 -22.31 -3.19 44.60
C ILE A 27 -20.94 -3.84 44.30
N LEU A 28 -20.47 -3.63 43.08
CA LEU A 28 -19.11 -3.99 42.70
C LEU A 28 -18.14 -2.96 43.28
N ASP A 29 -17.18 -3.40 44.09
CA ASP A 29 -16.14 -2.55 44.70
C ASP A 29 -15.24 -1.92 43.66
N SER A 30 -15.15 -2.49 42.48
CA SER A 30 -14.47 -1.93 41.31
C SER A 30 -15.06 -2.46 39.99
N TYR A 31 -15.12 -1.64 38.98
CA TYR A 31 -15.38 -2.10 37.63
C TYR A 31 -14.23 -1.69 36.71
N GLN A 32 -13.84 -2.57 35.83
CA GLN A 32 -12.83 -2.26 34.83
C GLN A 32 -13.51 -1.70 33.59
N LEU A 33 -13.27 -0.43 33.32
CA LEU A 33 -13.74 0.19 32.07
C LEU A 33 -12.75 -0.23 30.96
N LYS A 34 -13.16 -1.21 30.17
CA LYS A 34 -12.42 -1.57 28.98
C LYS A 34 -12.63 -0.46 27.93
N LYS A 35 -11.57 0.25 27.61
CA LYS A 35 -11.59 1.26 26.54
C LYS A 35 -11.09 0.66 25.25
N GLU A 36 -11.86 0.83 24.19
CA GLU A 36 -11.49 0.42 22.86
C GLU A 36 -11.18 1.66 22.03
N PHE A 37 -10.04 1.65 21.33
CA PHE A 37 -9.67 2.72 20.41
C PHE A 37 -9.79 2.19 18.98
N PRO A 38 -10.82 2.65 18.24
CA PRO A 38 -10.98 2.25 16.85
C PRO A 38 -9.96 2.94 15.95
N GLY A 39 -9.47 2.21 14.97
CA GLY A 39 -8.62 2.69 13.90
C GLY A 39 -8.88 1.96 12.60
N LYS A 40 -8.21 2.37 11.54
CA LYS A 40 -8.36 1.80 10.22
C LYS A 40 -7.12 1.00 9.85
N LEU A 41 -7.33 -0.19 9.28
CA LEU A 41 -6.26 -0.96 8.67
C LEU A 41 -5.90 -0.35 7.31
N LEU A 42 -4.64 -0.05 7.13
CA LEU A 42 -4.08 0.46 5.88
C LEU A 42 -2.95 -0.46 5.41
N PRO A 43 -2.75 -0.60 4.10
CA PRO A 43 -1.56 -1.28 3.59
C PRO A 43 -0.31 -0.46 3.95
N VAL A 44 0.83 -1.13 4.14
CA VAL A 44 2.11 -0.45 4.44
C VAL A 44 2.55 0.41 3.25
N GLU A 45 2.37 -0.11 2.05
CA GLU A 45 2.65 0.62 0.81
C GLU A 45 1.41 0.62 -0.08
N GLN A 46 1.14 1.77 -0.67
CA GLN A 46 0.09 1.98 -1.66
C GLN A 46 0.61 2.93 -2.73
N SER A 47 0.60 2.50 -3.99
CA SER A 47 1.18 3.27 -5.08
C SER A 47 0.25 3.33 -6.28
N LYS A 48 0.08 4.53 -6.82
CA LYS A 48 -0.56 4.74 -8.12
C LYS A 48 0.50 4.66 -9.20
N LEU A 49 0.38 3.67 -10.07
CA LEU A 49 1.34 3.37 -11.11
C LEU A 49 0.96 4.09 -12.40
N ALA A 50 1.91 4.76 -13.01
CA ALA A 50 1.76 5.53 -14.24
C ALA A 50 2.98 5.31 -15.15
N PHE A 51 2.79 5.44 -16.46
CA PHE A 51 3.92 5.44 -17.38
C PHE A 51 4.70 6.76 -17.31
N GLU A 52 6.02 6.66 -17.44
CA GLU A 52 6.95 7.79 -17.45
C GLU A 52 7.02 8.51 -18.82
N ILE A 53 6.40 7.93 -19.84
CA ILE A 53 6.33 8.49 -21.20
C ILE A 53 4.88 8.46 -21.71
N PRO A 54 4.52 9.40 -22.60
CA PRO A 54 3.21 9.35 -23.23
C PRO A 54 3.14 8.21 -24.27
N GLY A 55 1.92 7.73 -24.54
CA GLY A 55 1.70 6.72 -25.55
C GLY A 55 0.30 6.15 -25.55
N LYS A 56 0.06 5.16 -26.41
CA LYS A 56 -1.18 4.39 -26.45
C LYS A 56 -0.99 3.11 -25.66
N ILE A 57 -1.85 2.83 -24.69
CA ILE A 57 -1.88 1.56 -23.96
C ILE A 57 -2.23 0.44 -24.93
N LYS A 58 -1.31 -0.50 -25.11
CA LYS A 58 -1.51 -1.66 -25.99
C LYS A 58 -2.15 -2.82 -25.25
N TYR A 59 -1.63 -3.13 -24.06
CA TYR A 59 -2.10 -4.21 -23.22
C TYR A 59 -2.09 -3.80 -21.75
N ILE A 60 -3.06 -4.31 -20.99
CA ILE A 60 -3.05 -4.39 -19.54
C ILE A 60 -3.21 -5.87 -19.22
N TYR A 61 -2.25 -6.45 -18.46
CA TYR A 61 -2.14 -7.89 -18.22
C TYR A 61 -2.79 -8.34 -16.91
N VAL A 62 -3.26 -7.38 -16.10
CA VAL A 62 -3.78 -7.62 -14.75
C VAL A 62 -5.11 -6.91 -14.54
N ASP A 63 -5.91 -7.40 -13.59
CA ASP A 63 -7.17 -6.79 -13.18
C ASP A 63 -7.24 -6.62 -11.66
N VAL A 64 -8.28 -5.94 -11.19
CA VAL A 64 -8.53 -5.70 -9.77
C VAL A 64 -8.63 -7.02 -9.02
N GLY A 65 -7.89 -7.14 -7.91
CA GLY A 65 -7.79 -8.35 -7.09
C GLY A 65 -6.64 -9.29 -7.47
N ASP A 66 -5.98 -9.09 -8.62
CA ASP A 66 -4.85 -9.93 -9.02
C ASP A 66 -3.64 -9.70 -8.12
N LYS A 67 -2.98 -10.80 -7.75
CA LYS A 67 -1.69 -10.79 -7.07
C LYS A 67 -0.57 -10.66 -8.09
N VAL A 68 0.37 -9.77 -7.80
CA VAL A 68 1.51 -9.48 -8.67
C VAL A 68 2.82 -9.52 -7.89
N GLU A 69 3.90 -9.87 -8.59
CA GLU A 69 5.24 -9.92 -8.02
C GLU A 69 6.03 -8.65 -8.39
N LYS A 70 7.04 -8.32 -7.58
CA LYS A 70 7.98 -7.24 -7.89
C LYS A 70 8.65 -7.48 -9.25
N GLY A 71 8.63 -6.45 -10.12
CA GLY A 71 9.21 -6.52 -11.47
C GLY A 71 8.31 -7.16 -12.52
N GLN A 72 7.13 -7.67 -12.15
CA GLN A 72 6.15 -8.18 -13.10
C GLN A 72 5.62 -7.05 -14.00
N ILE A 73 5.53 -7.29 -15.30
CA ILE A 73 4.94 -6.33 -16.25
C ILE A 73 3.42 -6.36 -16.10
N LEU A 74 2.85 -5.21 -15.75
CA LEU A 74 1.41 -5.03 -15.50
C LEU A 74 0.68 -4.49 -16.73
N ALA A 75 1.33 -3.59 -17.47
CA ALA A 75 0.79 -2.98 -18.68
C ALA A 75 1.92 -2.62 -19.65
N LYS A 76 1.55 -2.42 -20.91
CA LYS A 76 2.50 -2.12 -21.98
C LYS A 76 1.91 -1.08 -22.94
N LEU A 77 2.72 -0.08 -23.30
CA LEU A 77 2.43 0.85 -24.40
C LEU A 77 2.68 0.20 -25.76
N ASP A 78 2.23 0.85 -26.83
CA ASP A 78 2.63 0.52 -28.20
C ASP A 78 4.11 0.88 -28.38
N ASP A 79 4.94 -0.14 -28.45
CA ASP A 79 6.40 -0.06 -28.42
C ASP A 79 7.05 -0.07 -29.83
N ARG A 80 6.24 -0.06 -30.89
CA ARG A 80 6.76 -0.17 -32.29
C ARG A 80 7.73 0.94 -32.65
N GLU A 81 7.43 2.18 -32.29
CA GLU A 81 8.30 3.33 -32.54
C GLU A 81 9.57 3.24 -31.69
N ALA A 82 9.45 2.91 -30.38
CA ALA A 82 10.60 2.77 -29.48
C ALA A 82 11.56 1.66 -29.96
N ASN A 83 11.03 0.51 -30.39
CA ASN A 83 11.82 -0.57 -30.98
C ASN A 83 12.52 -0.16 -32.28
N ALA A 84 11.86 0.57 -33.18
CA ALA A 84 12.47 1.02 -34.42
C ALA A 84 13.64 1.97 -34.15
N ARG A 85 13.46 2.94 -33.23
CA ARG A 85 14.50 3.89 -32.83
C ARG A 85 15.67 3.19 -32.12
N LEU A 86 15.40 2.21 -31.25
CA LEU A 86 16.43 1.41 -30.61
C LEU A 86 17.27 0.63 -31.64
N ASN A 87 16.61 -0.02 -32.61
CA ASN A 87 17.31 -0.76 -33.66
C ASN A 87 18.18 0.15 -34.53
N GLN A 88 17.71 1.37 -34.85
CA GLN A 88 18.50 2.37 -35.57
C GLN A 88 19.74 2.79 -34.78
N ALA A 89 19.57 3.11 -33.48
CA ALA A 89 20.67 3.52 -32.63
C ALA A 89 21.68 2.37 -32.42
N LYS A 90 21.19 1.13 -32.27
CA LYS A 90 22.01 -0.08 -32.18
C LYS A 90 22.91 -0.25 -33.41
N ALA A 91 22.34 -0.12 -34.61
CA ALA A 91 23.12 -0.23 -35.86
C ALA A 91 24.18 0.87 -35.98
N SER A 92 23.89 2.10 -35.54
CA SER A 92 24.87 3.19 -35.50
C SER A 92 25.98 2.92 -34.50
N TYR A 93 25.64 2.42 -33.30
CA TYR A 93 26.60 2.03 -32.28
C TYR A 93 27.55 0.91 -32.80
N GLU A 94 26.98 -0.18 -33.35
CA GLU A 94 27.76 -1.30 -33.90
C GLU A 94 28.70 -0.85 -35.02
N LEU A 95 28.28 0.08 -35.90
CA LEU A 95 29.16 0.68 -36.92
C LEU A 95 30.28 1.48 -36.27
N SER A 96 29.97 2.30 -35.25
CA SER A 96 30.99 3.12 -34.59
C SER A 96 32.03 2.25 -33.85
N VAL A 97 31.61 1.12 -33.26
CA VAL A 97 32.55 0.12 -32.69
C VAL A 97 33.51 -0.39 -33.77
N GLN A 98 32.99 -0.85 -34.90
CA GLN A 98 33.82 -1.37 -36.01
C GLN A 98 34.79 -0.32 -36.57
N VAL A 99 34.35 0.94 -36.67
CA VAL A 99 35.20 2.06 -37.14
C VAL A 99 36.31 2.33 -36.12
N PHE A 100 35.98 2.40 -34.85
CA PHE A 100 36.94 2.63 -33.77
C PHE A 100 37.99 1.52 -33.71
N ASP A 101 37.58 0.25 -33.71
CA ASP A 101 38.49 -0.90 -33.69
C ASP A 101 39.45 -0.88 -34.88
N ARG A 102 38.95 -0.58 -36.08
CA ARG A 102 39.78 -0.45 -37.28
C ARG A 102 40.79 0.70 -37.14
N PHE A 103 40.36 1.85 -36.60
CA PHE A 103 41.25 2.99 -36.40
C PHE A 103 42.27 2.73 -35.31
N GLU A 104 41.90 2.01 -34.26
CA GLU A 104 42.85 1.57 -33.24
C GLU A 104 43.99 0.70 -33.86
N ASP A 105 43.62 -0.26 -34.71
CA ASP A 105 44.59 -1.13 -35.38
C ASP A 105 45.47 -0.37 -36.41
N LEU A 106 44.91 0.54 -37.20
CA LEU A 106 45.67 1.41 -38.11
C LEU A 106 46.60 2.34 -37.33
N ARG A 107 46.22 2.80 -36.14
CA ARG A 107 47.07 3.61 -35.27
C ARG A 107 48.27 2.84 -34.74
N LYS A 108 48.05 1.58 -34.32
CA LYS A 108 49.17 0.67 -33.91
C LYS A 108 50.19 0.48 -35.03
N GLN A 109 49.72 0.51 -36.28
CA GLN A 109 50.57 0.39 -37.48
C GLN A 109 51.19 1.74 -37.94
N GLY A 110 50.82 2.87 -37.28
CA GLY A 110 51.30 4.20 -37.63
C GLY A 110 50.65 4.85 -38.85
N HIS A 111 49.51 4.32 -39.32
CA HIS A 111 48.86 4.74 -40.56
C HIS A 111 47.83 5.89 -40.40
N ILE A 112 47.48 6.27 -39.15
CA ILE A 112 46.54 7.38 -38.88
C ILE A 112 47.10 8.31 -37.81
N SER A 113 46.56 9.54 -37.75
CA SER A 113 46.85 10.51 -36.70
C SER A 113 46.17 10.15 -35.36
N ILE A 114 46.70 10.70 -34.25
CA ILE A 114 46.06 10.57 -32.95
C ILE A 114 44.69 11.27 -32.94
N GLN A 115 44.60 12.38 -33.69
CA GLN A 115 43.34 13.14 -33.81
C GLN A 115 42.23 12.32 -34.49
N ASP A 116 42.55 11.49 -35.49
CA ASP A 116 41.59 10.62 -36.16
C ASP A 116 41.05 9.54 -35.19
N LEU A 117 41.97 8.95 -34.41
CA LEU A 117 41.58 7.97 -33.39
C LEU A 117 40.72 8.60 -32.29
N ASP A 118 41.06 9.81 -31.80
CA ASP A 118 40.30 10.52 -30.78
C ASP A 118 38.89 10.89 -31.29
N LYS A 119 38.78 11.26 -32.58
CA LYS A 119 37.49 11.49 -33.22
C LYS A 119 36.67 10.20 -33.27
N ALA A 120 37.24 9.09 -33.73
CA ALA A 120 36.53 7.81 -33.77
C ALA A 120 36.06 7.37 -32.37
N ARG A 121 36.86 7.61 -31.33
CA ARG A 121 36.48 7.35 -29.93
C ARG A 121 35.32 8.22 -29.49
N SER A 122 35.35 9.52 -29.81
CA SER A 122 34.22 10.44 -29.51
C SER A 122 32.93 10.02 -30.22
N ASP A 123 33.02 9.66 -31.50
CA ASP A 123 31.87 9.22 -32.29
C ASP A 123 31.27 7.92 -31.71
N LEU A 124 32.12 6.98 -31.25
CA LEU A 124 31.70 5.76 -30.56
C LEU A 124 30.95 6.10 -29.25
N THR A 125 31.51 6.98 -28.41
CA THR A 125 30.88 7.38 -27.14
C THR A 125 29.50 8.04 -27.35
N ILE A 126 29.38 8.87 -28.40
CA ILE A 126 28.11 9.50 -28.78
C ILE A 126 27.08 8.43 -29.18
N ALA A 127 27.50 7.48 -30.06
CA ALA A 127 26.61 6.43 -30.54
C ALA A 127 26.15 5.47 -29.40
N GLU A 128 27.06 5.14 -28.48
CA GLU A 128 26.79 4.34 -27.30
C GLU A 128 25.75 5.03 -26.40
N SER A 129 25.97 6.31 -26.10
CA SER A 129 25.02 7.11 -25.30
C SER A 129 23.63 7.17 -25.93
N GLN A 130 23.57 7.27 -27.27
CA GLN A 130 22.32 7.30 -28.02
C GLN A 130 21.61 5.93 -27.98
N TYR A 131 22.34 4.83 -28.07
CA TYR A 131 21.81 3.47 -27.95
C TYR A 131 21.23 3.23 -26.56
N GLU A 132 21.97 3.56 -25.48
CA GLU A 132 21.47 3.42 -24.10
C GLU A 132 20.25 4.30 -23.83
N PHE A 133 20.20 5.52 -24.39
CA PHE A 133 19.03 6.39 -24.28
C PHE A 133 17.76 5.72 -24.85
N TYR A 134 17.82 5.15 -26.06
CA TYR A 134 16.66 4.49 -26.65
C TYR A 134 16.34 3.15 -25.99
N LYS A 135 17.30 2.47 -25.41
CA LYS A 135 17.06 1.28 -24.59
C LYS A 135 16.22 1.62 -23.37
N VAL A 136 16.58 2.67 -22.62
CA VAL A 136 15.76 3.16 -21.51
C VAL A 136 14.35 3.58 -21.98
N LYS A 137 14.24 4.25 -23.15
CA LYS A 137 12.95 4.62 -23.73
C LYS A 137 12.07 3.41 -24.06
N LEU A 138 12.65 2.31 -24.49
CA LEU A 138 11.92 1.06 -24.71
C LEU A 138 11.50 0.42 -23.36
N GLU A 139 12.37 0.41 -22.37
CA GLU A 139 12.03 -0.10 -21.03
C GLU A 139 10.86 0.68 -20.42
N GLN A 140 10.81 2.01 -20.58
CA GLN A 140 9.73 2.87 -20.13
C GLN A 140 8.37 2.60 -20.81
N THR A 141 8.34 1.80 -21.90
CA THR A 141 7.07 1.33 -22.49
C THR A 141 6.40 0.24 -21.67
N ASN A 142 7.09 -0.37 -20.71
CA ASN A 142 6.55 -1.38 -19.81
C ASN A 142 6.28 -0.77 -18.43
N LEU A 143 5.08 -0.97 -17.92
CA LEU A 143 4.73 -0.63 -16.54
C LEU A 143 4.95 -1.85 -15.67
N MET A 144 5.93 -1.77 -14.77
CA MET A 144 6.28 -2.88 -13.88
C MET A 144 5.83 -2.60 -12.45
N SER A 145 5.57 -3.68 -11.71
CA SER A 145 5.28 -3.57 -10.28
C SER A 145 6.54 -3.24 -9.48
N PRO A 146 6.53 -2.19 -8.63
CA PRO A 146 7.67 -1.83 -7.79
C PRO A 146 7.89 -2.79 -6.61
N TYR A 147 6.84 -3.49 -6.17
CA TYR A 147 6.85 -4.47 -5.08
C TYR A 147 5.80 -5.55 -5.32
N SER A 148 5.85 -6.65 -4.56
CA SER A 148 4.82 -7.70 -4.60
C SER A 148 3.57 -7.22 -3.87
N GLY A 149 2.40 -7.36 -4.51
CA GLY A 149 1.17 -6.81 -3.97
C GLY A 149 -0.09 -7.30 -4.66
N ILE A 150 -1.18 -6.58 -4.43
CA ILE A 150 -2.50 -6.82 -5.03
C ILE A 150 -2.92 -5.57 -5.78
N ILE A 151 -3.49 -5.75 -6.96
CA ILE A 151 -4.07 -4.63 -7.73
C ILE A 151 -5.36 -4.17 -7.05
N GLN A 152 -5.34 -2.94 -6.53
CA GLN A 152 -6.47 -2.34 -5.83
C GLN A 152 -7.48 -1.70 -6.81
N SER A 153 -6.97 -1.04 -7.85
CA SER A 153 -7.80 -0.30 -8.80
C SER A 153 -7.18 -0.29 -10.19
N ARG A 154 -8.04 -0.27 -11.21
CA ARG A 154 -7.68 -0.03 -12.60
C ARG A 154 -8.44 1.22 -13.09
N PHE A 155 -7.71 2.24 -13.50
CA PHE A 155 -8.27 3.54 -13.86
C PHE A 155 -8.51 3.70 -15.37
N LEU A 156 -7.76 2.96 -16.19
CA LEU A 156 -7.81 3.09 -17.65
C LEU A 156 -7.80 1.71 -18.32
N ASP A 157 -8.20 1.68 -19.58
CA ASP A 157 -8.29 0.47 -20.40
C ASP A 157 -7.31 0.46 -21.57
N SER A 158 -7.06 -0.72 -22.14
CA SER A 158 -6.29 -0.91 -23.35
C SER A 158 -6.91 -0.10 -24.50
N GLY A 159 -6.05 0.49 -25.33
CA GLY A 159 -6.47 1.37 -26.43
C GLY A 159 -6.50 2.85 -26.08
N THR A 160 -6.48 3.22 -24.81
CA THR A 160 -6.44 4.62 -24.35
C THR A 160 -5.09 5.26 -24.69
N VAL A 161 -5.12 6.52 -25.14
CA VAL A 161 -3.92 7.36 -25.33
C VAL A 161 -3.73 8.20 -24.08
N ILE A 162 -2.53 8.18 -23.52
CA ILE A 162 -2.20 8.81 -22.25
C ILE A 162 -1.04 9.79 -22.35
N SER A 163 -1.04 10.76 -21.45
CA SER A 163 0.10 11.61 -21.16
C SER A 163 0.95 11.00 -20.03
N GLN A 164 2.19 11.48 -19.88
CA GLN A 164 3.08 11.10 -18.79
C GLN A 164 2.45 11.34 -17.42
N GLY A 165 2.61 10.40 -16.50
CA GLY A 165 2.19 10.53 -15.09
C GLY A 165 0.69 10.31 -14.83
N ILE A 166 -0.11 9.97 -15.84
CA ILE A 166 -1.52 9.61 -15.64
C ILE A 166 -1.60 8.22 -14.97
N PRO A 167 -2.24 8.08 -13.79
CA PRO A 167 -2.38 6.80 -13.12
C PRO A 167 -3.18 5.78 -13.96
N ILE A 168 -2.64 4.56 -14.07
CA ILE A 168 -3.26 3.45 -14.81
C ILE A 168 -3.79 2.41 -13.84
N LEU A 169 -2.98 2.04 -12.84
CA LEU A 169 -3.26 1.03 -11.84
C LEU A 169 -2.93 1.57 -10.45
N GLU A 170 -3.55 0.99 -9.46
CA GLU A 170 -3.18 1.19 -8.06
C GLU A 170 -2.86 -0.16 -7.44
N ILE A 171 -1.70 -0.25 -6.80
CA ILE A 171 -1.22 -1.45 -6.13
C ILE A 171 -1.09 -1.20 -4.63
N ILE A 172 -1.44 -2.20 -3.83
CA ILE A 172 -1.22 -2.23 -2.38
C ILE A 172 -0.30 -3.38 -2.01
N ASP A 173 0.53 -3.19 -0.99
CA ASP A 173 1.35 -4.28 -0.42
C ASP A 173 0.44 -5.40 0.10
N SER A 174 0.81 -6.65 -0.18
CA SER A 174 0.11 -7.85 0.27
C SER A 174 0.78 -8.58 1.43
N ASN A 175 1.87 -8.05 1.97
CA ASN A 175 2.62 -8.74 3.03
C ASN A 175 2.18 -8.28 4.42
N TYR A 176 2.02 -6.96 4.59
CA TYR A 176 1.76 -6.36 5.90
C TYR A 176 0.68 -5.30 5.83
N VAL A 177 0.00 -5.12 6.95
CA VAL A 177 -0.95 -4.02 7.17
C VAL A 177 -0.61 -3.31 8.48
N GLU A 178 -0.98 -2.05 8.54
CA GLU A 178 -0.82 -1.21 9.72
C GLU A 178 -2.18 -0.71 10.20
N ALA A 179 -2.42 -0.76 11.52
CA ALA A 179 -3.54 -0.04 12.13
C ALA A 179 -3.12 1.39 12.46
N HIS A 180 -3.85 2.34 11.95
CA HIS A 180 -3.69 3.75 12.24
C HIS A 180 -4.76 4.17 13.27
N ILE A 181 -4.35 4.38 14.52
CA ILE A 181 -5.25 4.62 15.64
C ILE A 181 -4.95 5.96 16.28
N SER A 182 -5.98 6.77 16.50
CA SER A 182 -5.88 8.00 17.28
C SER A 182 -6.02 7.66 18.77
N VAL A 183 -4.92 7.70 19.50
CA VAL A 183 -4.86 7.39 20.94
C VAL A 183 -4.68 8.69 21.73
N PRO A 184 -5.53 8.97 22.74
CA PRO A 184 -5.33 10.13 23.61
C PRO A 184 -3.99 10.07 24.36
N VAL A 185 -3.33 11.21 24.49
CA VAL A 185 -1.98 11.31 25.07
C VAL A 185 -1.89 10.68 26.46
N LEU A 186 -2.97 10.77 27.24
CA LEU A 186 -3.06 10.16 28.58
C LEU A 186 -2.73 8.64 28.59
N TYR A 187 -3.14 7.91 27.54
CA TYR A 187 -2.92 6.44 27.45
C TYR A 187 -1.61 6.09 26.76
N LEU A 188 -0.99 7.02 26.05
CA LEU A 188 0.28 6.79 25.39
C LEU A 188 1.46 6.70 26.36
N ASN A 189 1.34 7.25 27.57
CA ASN A 189 2.40 7.18 28.60
C ASN A 189 2.66 5.75 29.07
N ASP A 190 1.68 4.88 28.97
CA ASP A 190 1.77 3.46 29.38
C ASP A 190 2.11 2.54 28.17
N MET A 191 2.36 3.11 27.00
CA MET A 191 2.62 2.37 25.77
C MET A 191 4.06 2.56 25.33
N GLU A 192 4.74 1.44 25.03
CA GLU A 192 6.12 1.43 24.58
C GLU A 192 6.20 0.92 23.12
N ILE A 193 6.98 1.63 22.30
CA ILE A 193 7.27 1.21 20.91
C ILE A 193 8.07 -0.10 20.95
N GLY A 194 7.69 -1.05 20.11
CA GLY A 194 8.25 -2.39 20.03
C GLY A 194 7.45 -3.45 20.82
N ASN A 195 6.53 -3.05 21.70
CA ASN A 195 5.66 -3.98 22.42
C ASN A 195 4.44 -4.39 21.60
N GLU A 196 3.93 -5.60 21.86
CA GLU A 196 2.69 -6.10 21.27
C GLU A 196 1.47 -5.70 22.11
N TYR A 197 0.40 -5.32 21.40
CA TYR A 197 -0.89 -4.95 21.98
C TYR A 197 -2.01 -5.79 21.39
N ASP A 198 -3.06 -6.00 22.20
CA ASP A 198 -4.21 -6.80 21.79
C ASP A 198 -5.17 -5.99 20.93
N PHE A 199 -5.60 -6.60 19.83
CA PHE A 199 -6.51 -6.04 18.87
C PHE A 199 -7.71 -6.93 18.61
N GLU A 200 -8.81 -6.32 18.23
CA GLU A 200 -9.93 -6.99 17.59
C GLU A 200 -10.11 -6.46 16.16
N VAL A 201 -10.06 -7.36 15.18
CA VAL A 201 -10.25 -7.07 13.75
C VAL A 201 -11.27 -8.05 13.20
N ASP A 202 -12.35 -7.54 12.61
CA ASP A 202 -13.45 -8.37 12.05
C ASP A 202 -13.95 -9.44 13.04
N GLY A 203 -14.05 -9.09 14.34
CA GLY A 203 -14.49 -9.98 15.42
C GLY A 203 -13.44 -11.03 15.87
N LYS A 204 -12.23 -10.98 15.33
CA LYS A 204 -11.13 -11.88 15.72
C LYS A 204 -10.10 -11.14 16.55
N LYS A 205 -9.68 -11.78 17.65
CA LYS A 205 -8.58 -11.28 18.49
C LYS A 205 -7.25 -11.56 17.79
N THR A 206 -6.40 -10.56 17.74
CA THR A 206 -5.05 -10.63 17.16
C THR A 206 -4.13 -9.70 17.92
N LYS A 207 -2.84 -9.73 17.61
CA LYS A 207 -1.83 -8.84 18.19
C LYS A 207 -1.14 -8.04 17.11
N ALA A 208 -0.73 -6.82 17.47
CA ALA A 208 0.08 -5.98 16.61
C ALA A 208 1.15 -5.27 17.43
N GLU A 209 2.31 -5.09 16.84
CA GLU A 209 3.44 -4.38 17.41
C GLU A 209 3.23 -2.86 17.29
N PHE A 210 3.39 -2.13 18.39
CA PHE A 210 3.43 -0.67 18.35
C PHE A 210 4.71 -0.19 17.65
N SER A 211 4.58 0.16 16.38
CA SER A 211 5.72 0.44 15.52
C SER A 211 6.17 1.90 15.59
N ARG A 212 5.24 2.84 15.52
CA ARG A 212 5.54 4.28 15.38
C ARG A 212 4.47 5.16 16.01
N LEU A 213 4.89 6.33 16.46
CA LEU A 213 4.01 7.39 16.98
C LEU A 213 4.23 8.66 16.14
N ALA A 214 3.16 9.23 15.61
CA ALA A 214 3.26 10.49 14.91
C ALA A 214 3.75 11.61 15.86
N PRO A 215 4.67 12.47 15.43
CA PRO A 215 5.26 13.51 16.31
C PRO A 215 4.26 14.59 16.69
N MET A 216 3.25 14.83 15.87
CA MET A 216 2.25 15.89 16.07
C MET A 216 0.84 15.30 16.18
N SER A 217 0.01 15.94 17.01
CA SER A 217 -1.42 15.67 17.09
C SER A 217 -2.14 16.32 15.90
N PRO A 218 -3.11 15.65 15.28
CA PRO A 218 -3.91 16.26 14.22
C PRO A 218 -4.76 17.41 14.78
N GLY A 219 -4.67 18.61 14.17
CA GLY A 219 -5.66 19.68 14.28
C GLY A 219 -6.14 20.10 15.68
N GLY A 220 -5.26 20.17 16.70
CA GLY A 220 -5.64 20.62 18.05
C GLY A 220 -6.32 19.54 18.91
N SER A 221 -6.27 18.28 18.48
CA SER A 221 -6.73 17.13 19.26
C SER A 221 -5.70 16.76 20.33
N ASP A 222 -6.18 16.35 21.52
CA ASP A 222 -5.33 15.79 22.58
C ASP A 222 -5.01 14.29 22.35
N SER A 223 -5.00 13.87 21.09
CA SER A 223 -4.70 12.51 20.64
C SER A 223 -3.57 12.50 19.64
N ARG A 224 -2.77 11.45 19.62
CA ARG A 224 -1.70 11.25 18.63
C ARG A 224 -1.98 9.99 17.81
N LEU A 225 -1.54 10.02 16.56
CA LEU A 225 -1.66 8.86 15.69
C LEU A 225 -0.60 7.81 16.06
N ALA A 226 -1.05 6.72 16.62
CA ALA A 226 -0.26 5.52 16.91
C ALA A 226 -0.42 4.53 15.76
N ILE A 227 0.69 3.96 15.29
CA ILE A 227 0.74 3.04 14.16
C ILE A 227 1.21 1.69 14.68
N PHE A 228 0.39 0.66 14.44
CA PHE A 228 0.65 -0.72 14.85
C PHE A 228 0.78 -1.60 13.62
N LYS A 229 1.84 -2.40 13.59
CA LYS A 229 2.14 -3.31 12.48
C LYS A 229 1.66 -4.73 12.82
N PHE A 230 0.92 -5.32 11.91
CA PHE A 230 0.53 -6.73 11.99
C PHE A 230 1.53 -7.61 11.25
N ASN A 231 1.83 -8.78 11.81
CA ASN A 231 2.74 -9.76 11.21
C ASN A 231 2.05 -10.67 10.17
N SER A 232 0.79 -10.39 9.84
CA SER A 232 0.01 -11.10 8.83
C SER A 232 -0.80 -10.12 8.00
N PHE A 233 -1.07 -10.50 6.76
CA PHE A 233 -1.97 -9.72 5.90
C PHE A 233 -3.41 -9.87 6.40
N LEU A 234 -4.02 -8.74 6.73
CA LEU A 234 -5.45 -8.59 7.03
C LEU A 234 -6.08 -7.70 5.96
N ASN A 235 -7.40 -7.73 5.84
CA ASN A 235 -8.09 -6.95 4.81
C ASN A 235 -7.91 -5.43 5.05
N PRO A 236 -7.20 -4.70 4.17
CA PRO A 236 -7.12 -3.25 4.28
C PRO A 236 -8.51 -2.62 4.19
N GLY A 237 -8.73 -1.57 4.99
CA GLY A 237 -10.03 -0.92 5.08
C GLY A 237 -10.90 -1.40 6.24
N SER A 238 -10.63 -2.57 6.83
CA SER A 238 -11.30 -3.05 8.05
C SER A 238 -11.02 -2.13 9.24
N ILE A 239 -11.92 -2.19 10.24
CA ILE A 239 -11.75 -1.49 11.51
C ILE A 239 -10.96 -2.39 12.46
N ALA A 240 -9.85 -1.86 12.97
CA ALA A 240 -9.09 -2.46 14.05
C ALA A 240 -9.40 -1.73 15.37
N LYS A 241 -9.68 -2.47 16.43
CA LYS A 241 -9.91 -1.92 17.77
C LYS A 241 -8.74 -2.33 18.66
N LEU A 242 -8.02 -1.36 19.19
CA LEU A 242 -7.03 -1.54 20.24
C LEU A 242 -7.76 -1.68 21.58
N ASN A 243 -7.44 -2.73 22.36
CA ASN A 243 -8.10 -3.09 23.62
C ASN A 243 -7.24 -2.76 24.84
#